data_393594c2890452cbf50544289af8c335
#
_entry.id   393594c2890452cbf50544289af8c335
#
_cell.length_a   1.000
_cell.length_b   1.000
_cell.length_c   1.000
_cell.angle_alpha   90.00
_cell.angle_beta   90.00
_cell.angle_gamma   90.00
#
_symmetry.space_group_name_H-M   'P 1'
#
loop_
_entity.id
_entity.type
_entity.pdbx_description
1 polymer ?
#
loop_
_entity_poly.entity_id
_entity_poly.type
_entity_poly.pdbx_seq_one_letter_code
_entity_poly.pdbx_strand_id
1 'polypeptide(L)'
;LAGIEELGQALDGWKAPEAWTVNARSLYSEWNSTVDEHSSPKDVVPPSYAHVVGAANRVCDDSDLALTAAGGFPGELCKNWKTKSSGTFDCEFGFSCMGYEVAGGWGAKMADPSRDVIVFVGDGSYMMMNSDIYSSVLTGHKLIVVVCDNGGFSVINRLQNFKGSVSFNNQITDSKVERVEYVDFVQHAKSMGALGEQVETIEEFEEAFARAKKADRTYLISIRIEQHQWTPGDAWWDVGVPEVSDRAEIRQARDDHSEGQLKQRVGI
;
A
#
# COMPACT_ATOMS: atom_id res chain seq x y z
N LEU A 1 2.13 -24.45 13.85
CA LEU A 1 0.79 -25.05 14.06
C LEU A 1 0.71 -25.76 15.40
N ALA A 2 1.60 -26.72 15.74
CA ALA A 2 1.56 -27.48 16.98
C ALA A 2 1.51 -26.58 18.23
N GLY A 3 2.36 -25.54 18.32
CA GLY A 3 2.34 -24.62 19.46
C GLY A 3 1.04 -23.82 19.60
N ILE A 4 0.36 -23.51 18.48
CA ILE A 4 -0.96 -22.84 18.50
C ILE A 4 -2.03 -23.81 18.98
N GLU A 5 -1.97 -25.07 18.58
CA GLU A 5 -2.88 -26.13 19.03
C GLU A 5 -2.73 -26.41 20.52
N GLU A 6 -1.48 -26.52 21.01
CA GLU A 6 -1.16 -26.69 22.43
C GLU A 6 -1.66 -25.49 23.28
N LEU A 7 -1.43 -24.26 22.79
CA LEU A 7 -1.93 -23.06 23.44
C LEU A 7 -3.48 -23.04 23.47
N GLY A 8 -4.12 -23.42 22.36
CA GLY A 8 -5.57 -23.54 22.28
C GLY A 8 -6.14 -24.53 23.31
N GLN A 9 -5.48 -25.70 23.48
CA GLN A 9 -5.85 -26.69 24.47
C GLN A 9 -5.63 -26.17 25.91
N ALA A 10 -4.50 -25.50 26.16
CA ALA A 10 -4.21 -24.91 27.49
C ALA A 10 -5.15 -23.78 27.86
N LEU A 11 -5.76 -23.11 26.89
CA LEU A 11 -6.73 -22.02 27.09
C LEU A 11 -8.18 -22.49 26.98
N ASP A 12 -8.45 -23.77 26.94
CA ASP A 12 -9.82 -24.29 26.88
C ASP A 12 -10.68 -23.75 28.06
N GLY A 13 -11.81 -23.15 27.71
CA GLY A 13 -12.70 -22.50 28.67
C GLY A 13 -12.26 -21.11 29.14
N TRP A 14 -11.07 -20.62 28.77
CA TRP A 14 -10.66 -19.27 29.12
C TRP A 14 -11.49 -18.22 28.34
N LYS A 15 -11.86 -17.15 29.00
CA LYS A 15 -12.55 -16.00 28.40
C LYS A 15 -11.85 -14.71 28.79
N ALA A 16 -11.72 -13.82 27.81
CA ALA A 16 -11.21 -12.48 28.08
C ALA A 16 -12.14 -11.73 29.06
N PRO A 17 -11.60 -10.89 29.94
CA PRO A 17 -12.41 -9.99 30.75
C PRO A 17 -13.36 -9.16 29.88
N GLU A 18 -14.59 -8.96 30.33
CA GLU A 18 -15.61 -8.20 29.59
C GLU A 18 -15.13 -6.79 29.24
N ALA A 19 -14.47 -6.12 30.17
CA ALA A 19 -13.92 -4.78 29.96
C ALA A 19 -12.92 -4.75 28.80
N TRP A 20 -12.09 -5.80 28.63
CA TRP A 20 -11.17 -5.92 27.52
C TRP A 20 -11.91 -6.04 26.18
N THR A 21 -12.93 -6.90 26.16
CA THR A 21 -13.75 -7.13 24.95
C THR A 21 -14.52 -5.87 24.54
N VAL A 22 -15.09 -5.15 25.51
CA VAL A 22 -15.79 -3.88 25.27
C VAL A 22 -14.83 -2.83 24.71
N ASN A 23 -13.65 -2.68 25.32
CA ASN A 23 -12.63 -1.74 24.84
C ASN A 23 -12.15 -2.08 23.43
N ALA A 24 -11.87 -3.36 23.14
CA ALA A 24 -11.45 -3.81 21.81
C ALA A 24 -12.51 -3.50 20.74
N ARG A 25 -13.80 -3.69 21.05
CA ARG A 25 -14.91 -3.35 20.15
C ARG A 25 -15.03 -1.85 19.93
N SER A 26 -14.84 -1.04 20.97
CA SER A 26 -14.85 0.44 20.84
C SER A 26 -13.74 0.90 19.90
N LEU A 27 -12.51 0.47 20.12
CA LEU A 27 -11.36 0.81 19.29
C LEU A 27 -11.54 0.35 17.84
N TYR A 28 -12.10 -0.84 17.65
CA TYR A 28 -12.43 -1.33 16.30
C TYR A 28 -13.47 -0.45 15.60
N SER A 29 -14.53 -0.04 16.33
CA SER A 29 -15.56 0.84 15.77
C SER A 29 -15.02 2.23 15.43
N GLU A 30 -14.21 2.81 16.31
CA GLU A 30 -13.55 4.10 16.08
C GLU A 30 -12.62 4.04 14.86
N TRP A 31 -11.82 2.96 14.75
CA TRP A 31 -10.95 2.76 13.61
C TRP A 31 -11.73 2.62 12.28
N ASN A 32 -12.80 1.82 12.27
CA ASN A 32 -13.62 1.70 11.07
C ASN A 32 -14.25 3.03 10.65
N SER A 33 -14.69 3.85 11.60
CA SER A 33 -15.20 5.20 11.30
C SER A 33 -14.12 6.08 10.64
N THR A 34 -12.88 6.00 11.13
CA THR A 34 -11.74 6.71 10.54
C THR A 34 -11.46 6.21 9.12
N VAL A 35 -11.44 4.89 8.91
CA VAL A 35 -11.25 4.29 7.58
C VAL A 35 -12.36 4.73 6.62
N ASP A 36 -13.61 4.66 7.04
CA ASP A 36 -14.76 5.02 6.21
C ASP A 36 -14.72 6.51 5.83
N GLU A 37 -14.30 7.39 6.73
CA GLU A 37 -14.14 8.83 6.45
C GLU A 37 -13.07 9.08 5.37
N HIS A 38 -11.93 8.38 5.43
CA HIS A 38 -10.80 8.61 4.53
C HIS A 38 -10.92 7.86 3.20
N SER A 39 -11.60 6.71 3.17
CA SER A 39 -11.74 5.86 1.99
C SER A 39 -13.06 6.05 1.22
N SER A 40 -13.99 6.85 1.76
CA SER A 40 -15.24 7.18 1.05
C SER A 40 -14.97 7.95 -0.23
N PRO A 41 -15.77 7.70 -1.29
CA PRO A 41 -15.63 8.44 -2.52
C PRO A 41 -15.84 9.94 -2.28
N LYS A 42 -14.94 10.73 -2.79
CA LYS A 42 -15.00 12.19 -2.76
C LYS A 42 -14.66 12.73 -4.13
N ASP A 43 -15.30 13.79 -4.51
CA ASP A 43 -15.05 14.52 -5.76
C ASP A 43 -13.75 15.34 -5.65
N VAL A 44 -12.63 14.62 -5.46
CA VAL A 44 -11.30 15.18 -5.25
C VAL A 44 -10.34 14.65 -6.31
N VAL A 45 -9.71 15.55 -7.02
CA VAL A 45 -8.69 15.22 -8.04
C VAL A 45 -7.42 16.01 -7.73
N PRO A 46 -6.27 15.35 -7.56
CA PRO A 46 -6.09 13.90 -7.50
C PRO A 46 -6.63 13.28 -6.19
N PRO A 47 -7.12 12.02 -6.24
CA PRO A 47 -7.56 11.31 -5.04
C PRO A 47 -6.36 10.86 -4.19
N SER A 48 -6.61 10.45 -2.94
CA SER A 48 -5.59 9.84 -2.09
C SER A 48 -5.49 8.33 -2.29
N TYR A 49 -4.45 7.69 -1.74
CA TYR A 49 -4.36 6.24 -1.64
C TYR A 49 -5.60 5.61 -0.99
N ALA A 50 -6.07 6.21 0.12
CA ALA A 50 -7.24 5.70 0.82
C ALA A 50 -8.49 5.67 -0.07
N HIS A 51 -8.71 6.68 -0.91
CA HIS A 51 -9.80 6.70 -1.87
C HIS A 51 -9.69 5.56 -2.89
N VAL A 52 -8.48 5.29 -3.41
CA VAL A 52 -8.25 4.18 -4.36
C VAL A 52 -8.49 2.83 -3.68
N VAL A 53 -8.00 2.64 -2.44
CA VAL A 53 -8.25 1.40 -1.67
C VAL A 53 -9.73 1.24 -1.37
N GLY A 54 -10.43 2.31 -0.99
CA GLY A 54 -11.87 2.30 -0.77
C GLY A 54 -12.66 1.91 -2.02
N ALA A 55 -12.27 2.44 -3.18
CA ALA A 55 -12.85 2.06 -4.47
C ALA A 55 -12.61 0.58 -4.77
N ALA A 56 -11.38 0.10 -4.62
CA ALA A 56 -11.06 -1.31 -4.81
C ALA A 56 -11.88 -2.22 -3.88
N ASN A 57 -12.04 -1.87 -2.60
CA ASN A 57 -12.89 -2.61 -1.65
C ASN A 57 -14.35 -2.76 -2.12
N ARG A 58 -14.88 -1.76 -2.86
CA ARG A 58 -16.26 -1.80 -3.37
C ARG A 58 -16.43 -2.68 -4.60
N VAL A 59 -15.39 -2.77 -5.43
CA VAL A 59 -15.46 -3.45 -6.74
C VAL A 59 -14.81 -4.83 -6.77
N CYS A 60 -14.01 -5.19 -5.76
CA CYS A 60 -13.39 -6.50 -5.64
C CYS A 60 -14.38 -7.55 -5.16
N ASP A 61 -14.24 -8.77 -5.68
CA ASP A 61 -14.93 -9.94 -5.19
C ASP A 61 -14.28 -10.46 -3.88
N ASP A 62 -15.03 -11.23 -3.12
CA ASP A 62 -14.55 -11.76 -1.81
C ASP A 62 -13.37 -12.73 -1.94
N SER A 63 -13.16 -13.29 -3.13
CA SER A 63 -12.07 -14.22 -3.45
C SER A 63 -10.85 -13.57 -4.07
N ASP A 64 -10.93 -12.30 -4.47
CA ASP A 64 -9.81 -11.59 -5.10
C ASP A 64 -8.64 -11.46 -4.12
N LEU A 65 -7.42 -11.64 -4.62
CA LEU A 65 -6.21 -11.47 -3.84
C LEU A 65 -5.65 -10.06 -4.06
N ALA A 66 -5.64 -9.25 -3.02
CA ALA A 66 -4.89 -8.01 -2.99
C ALA A 66 -3.43 -8.27 -2.60
N LEU A 67 -2.49 -7.82 -3.42
CA LEU A 67 -1.06 -8.01 -3.20
C LEU A 67 -0.31 -6.69 -3.30
N THR A 68 0.60 -6.45 -2.36
CA THR A 68 1.46 -5.26 -2.32
C THR A 68 2.79 -5.58 -1.63
N ALA A 69 3.75 -4.67 -1.63
CA ALA A 69 5.02 -4.90 -0.93
C ALA A 69 5.57 -3.64 -0.27
N ALA A 70 6.07 -2.66 -1.05
CA ALA A 70 6.90 -1.59 -0.52
C ALA A 70 6.34 -0.19 -0.79
N GLY A 71 6.79 0.77 0.01
CA GLY A 71 6.45 2.18 -0.14
C GLY A 71 5.25 2.63 0.69
N GLY A 72 4.56 3.68 0.24
CA GLY A 72 3.39 4.23 0.93
C GLY A 72 2.14 3.40 0.75
N PHE A 73 1.99 2.74 -0.40
CA PHE A 73 0.79 1.98 -0.73
C PHE A 73 0.52 0.82 0.23
N PRO A 74 1.51 -0.05 0.59
CA PRO A 74 1.25 -1.11 1.56
C PRO A 74 0.80 -0.57 2.93
N GLY A 75 1.35 0.54 3.39
CA GLY A 75 0.88 1.18 4.62
C GLY A 75 -0.59 1.60 4.55
N GLU A 76 -1.00 2.18 3.43
CA GLU A 76 -2.39 2.58 3.22
C GLU A 76 -3.33 1.37 2.99
N LEU A 77 -2.85 0.31 2.31
CA LEU A 77 -3.60 -0.95 2.19
C LEU A 77 -3.80 -1.62 3.55
N CYS A 78 -2.75 -1.75 4.37
CA CYS A 78 -2.86 -2.33 5.71
C CYS A 78 -3.86 -1.57 6.60
N LYS A 79 -4.04 -0.25 6.38
CA LYS A 79 -4.99 0.59 7.11
C LYS A 79 -6.42 0.48 6.59
N ASN A 80 -6.59 0.49 5.27
CA ASN A 80 -7.88 0.71 4.62
C ASN A 80 -8.47 -0.53 3.93
N TRP A 81 -7.68 -1.59 3.68
CA TRP A 81 -8.19 -2.79 3.03
C TRP A 81 -9.08 -3.61 3.96
N LYS A 82 -10.27 -3.97 3.48
CA LYS A 82 -11.25 -4.80 4.19
C LYS A 82 -11.17 -6.24 3.68
N THR A 83 -10.31 -7.06 4.28
CA THR A 83 -10.20 -8.49 3.94
C THR A 83 -11.51 -9.21 4.22
N LYS A 84 -12.12 -9.80 3.20
CA LYS A 84 -13.41 -10.47 3.27
C LYS A 84 -13.29 -11.98 3.50
N SER A 85 -12.18 -12.57 3.08
CA SER A 85 -11.91 -14.00 3.22
C SER A 85 -10.46 -14.26 3.61
N SER A 86 -10.18 -15.39 4.24
CA SER A 86 -8.82 -15.80 4.58
C SER A 86 -8.00 -16.05 3.30
N GLY A 87 -6.74 -15.60 3.28
CA GLY A 87 -5.83 -15.79 2.15
C GLY A 87 -6.12 -14.88 0.95
N THR A 88 -6.81 -13.75 1.14
CA THR A 88 -7.11 -12.76 0.10
C THR A 88 -6.33 -11.45 0.26
N PHE A 89 -5.32 -11.45 1.11
CA PHE A 89 -4.40 -10.32 1.27
C PHE A 89 -2.97 -10.85 1.46
N ASP A 90 -2.05 -10.35 0.67
CA ASP A 90 -0.62 -10.66 0.78
C ASP A 90 0.20 -9.36 0.74
N CYS A 91 1.17 -9.26 1.65
CA CYS A 91 2.03 -8.11 1.75
C CYS A 91 3.45 -8.52 2.15
N GLU A 92 4.40 -8.36 1.24
CA GLU A 92 5.81 -8.52 1.57
C GLU A 92 6.28 -7.26 2.32
N PHE A 93 6.02 -7.20 3.62
CA PHE A 93 6.34 -6.05 4.47
C PHE A 93 7.61 -6.25 5.32
N GLY A 94 8.06 -7.48 5.47
CA GLY A 94 9.18 -7.83 6.36
C GLY A 94 10.49 -7.18 5.94
N PHE A 95 10.84 -7.26 4.67
CA PHE A 95 12.01 -6.60 4.09
C PHE A 95 11.62 -5.40 3.21
N SER A 96 10.35 -5.22 2.94
CA SER A 96 9.81 -4.12 2.12
C SER A 96 10.49 -4.04 0.74
N CYS A 97 10.50 -5.17 0.03
CA CYS A 97 11.20 -5.32 -1.25
C CYS A 97 10.44 -4.65 -2.39
N MET A 98 10.91 -3.48 -2.81
CA MET A 98 10.35 -2.80 -3.98
C MET A 98 10.52 -3.67 -5.23
N GLY A 99 9.43 -3.84 -5.98
CA GLY A 99 9.39 -4.66 -7.19
C GLY A 99 8.87 -6.09 -6.98
N TYR A 100 8.69 -6.54 -5.74
CA TYR A 100 8.03 -7.82 -5.46
C TYR A 100 6.60 -7.86 -6.02
N GLU A 101 5.91 -6.74 -6.06
CA GLU A 101 4.47 -6.66 -6.31
C GLU A 101 4.06 -7.37 -7.61
N VAL A 102 4.72 -7.08 -8.72
CA VAL A 102 4.36 -7.66 -10.02
C VAL A 102 4.77 -9.14 -10.10
N ALA A 103 6.00 -9.46 -9.68
CA ALA A 103 6.51 -10.83 -9.66
C ALA A 103 5.72 -11.72 -8.71
N GLY A 104 5.45 -11.24 -7.49
CA GLY A 104 4.63 -11.94 -6.49
C GLY A 104 3.20 -12.17 -6.97
N GLY A 105 2.60 -11.14 -7.60
CA GLY A 105 1.28 -11.24 -8.21
C GLY A 105 1.22 -12.30 -9.31
N TRP A 106 2.22 -12.33 -10.19
CA TRP A 106 2.33 -13.36 -11.22
C TRP A 106 2.47 -14.75 -10.61
N GLY A 107 3.33 -14.93 -9.61
CA GLY A 107 3.47 -16.19 -8.88
C GLY A 107 2.18 -16.64 -8.18
N ALA A 108 1.47 -15.70 -7.55
CA ALA A 108 0.18 -15.96 -6.91
C ALA A 108 -0.88 -16.41 -7.94
N LYS A 109 -0.92 -15.75 -9.12
CA LYS A 109 -1.83 -16.14 -10.22
C LYS A 109 -1.48 -17.51 -10.81
N MET A 110 -0.20 -17.87 -10.86
CA MET A 110 0.23 -19.22 -11.26
C MET A 110 -0.20 -20.28 -10.24
N ALA A 111 -0.13 -19.96 -8.95
CA ALA A 111 -0.51 -20.88 -7.89
C ALA A 111 -2.02 -21.11 -7.80
N ASP A 112 -2.82 -20.09 -8.06
CA ASP A 112 -4.28 -20.16 -8.10
C ASP A 112 -4.86 -19.38 -9.29
N PRO A 113 -4.96 -20.02 -10.47
CA PRO A 113 -5.49 -19.38 -11.67
C PRO A 113 -6.98 -19.00 -11.60
N SER A 114 -7.72 -19.51 -10.62
CA SER A 114 -9.18 -19.35 -10.53
C SER A 114 -9.60 -17.96 -10.02
N ARG A 115 -8.75 -17.29 -9.22
CA ARG A 115 -9.04 -15.97 -8.65
C ARG A 115 -8.39 -14.84 -9.42
N ASP A 116 -8.93 -13.65 -9.33
CA ASP A 116 -8.21 -12.45 -9.78
C ASP A 116 -7.16 -12.05 -8.75
N VAL A 117 -5.99 -11.63 -9.25
CA VAL A 117 -4.89 -11.09 -8.45
C VAL A 117 -4.74 -9.62 -8.79
N ILE A 118 -4.87 -8.79 -7.76
CA ILE A 118 -4.81 -7.34 -7.85
C ILE A 118 -3.50 -6.89 -7.23
N VAL A 119 -2.62 -6.39 -8.05
CA VAL A 119 -1.30 -5.88 -7.67
C VAL A 119 -1.41 -4.38 -7.41
N PHE A 120 -1.24 -3.96 -6.17
CA PHE A 120 -1.18 -2.56 -5.79
C PHE A 120 0.27 -2.10 -5.68
N VAL A 121 0.69 -1.19 -6.55
CA VAL A 121 2.08 -0.77 -6.66
C VAL A 121 2.20 0.75 -6.82
N GLY A 122 3.19 1.35 -6.17
CA GLY A 122 3.56 2.75 -6.41
C GLY A 122 4.40 2.89 -7.68
N ASP A 123 4.42 4.10 -8.25
CA ASP A 123 5.22 4.45 -9.43
C ASP A 123 6.70 4.09 -9.28
N GLY A 124 7.31 4.41 -8.13
CA GLY A 124 8.72 4.09 -7.86
C GLY A 124 9.00 2.58 -7.81
N SER A 125 8.14 1.80 -7.16
CA SER A 125 8.27 0.34 -7.08
C SER A 125 8.05 -0.32 -8.44
N TYR A 126 7.04 0.17 -9.20
CA TYR A 126 6.81 -0.27 -10.57
C TYR A 126 8.04 -0.08 -11.46
N MET A 127 8.71 1.06 -11.36
CA MET A 127 9.90 1.35 -12.17
C MET A 127 11.11 0.46 -11.84
N MET A 128 11.15 -0.14 -10.66
CA MET A 128 12.25 -1.05 -10.29
C MET A 128 12.12 -2.44 -10.90
N MET A 129 10.90 -3.00 -10.97
CA MET A 129 10.67 -4.37 -11.44
C MET A 129 9.32 -4.49 -12.17
N ASN A 130 9.30 -4.12 -13.44
CA ASN A 130 8.08 -4.13 -14.25
C ASN A 130 8.07 -5.21 -15.36
N SER A 131 9.19 -5.88 -15.60
CA SER A 131 9.34 -6.84 -16.69
C SER A 131 8.41 -8.05 -16.58
N ASP A 132 7.96 -8.41 -15.39
CA ASP A 132 7.06 -9.53 -15.16
C ASP A 132 5.61 -9.26 -15.62
N ILE A 133 5.28 -8.03 -16.00
CA ILE A 133 4.09 -7.76 -16.81
C ILE A 133 4.19 -8.53 -18.14
N TYR A 134 5.36 -8.49 -18.80
CA TYR A 134 5.57 -9.26 -20.03
C TYR A 134 5.50 -10.77 -19.77
N SER A 135 6.10 -11.25 -18.69
CA SER A 135 6.03 -12.66 -18.28
C SER A 135 4.57 -13.12 -18.05
N SER A 136 3.76 -12.30 -17.39
CA SER A 136 2.34 -12.59 -17.16
C SER A 136 1.53 -12.69 -18.46
N VAL A 137 1.81 -11.82 -19.43
CA VAL A 137 1.19 -11.84 -20.76
C VAL A 137 1.61 -13.09 -21.54
N LEU A 138 2.91 -13.39 -21.58
CA LEU A 138 3.44 -14.55 -22.31
C LEU A 138 2.92 -15.88 -21.79
N THR A 139 2.71 -15.98 -20.49
CA THR A 139 2.24 -17.21 -19.84
C THR A 139 0.72 -17.28 -19.68
N GLY A 140 0.00 -16.25 -20.10
CA GLY A 140 -1.46 -16.19 -19.99
C GLY A 140 -1.98 -16.07 -18.55
N HIS A 141 -1.17 -15.62 -17.60
CA HIS A 141 -1.54 -15.41 -16.20
C HIS A 141 -1.94 -13.95 -15.96
N LYS A 142 -3.22 -13.65 -16.16
CA LYS A 142 -3.76 -12.30 -16.05
C LYS A 142 -3.58 -11.70 -14.66
N LEU A 143 -3.06 -10.48 -14.60
CA LEU A 143 -3.02 -9.61 -13.43
C LEU A 143 -3.89 -8.36 -13.65
N ILE A 144 -4.42 -7.81 -12.56
CA ILE A 144 -4.93 -6.43 -12.53
C ILE A 144 -3.90 -5.62 -11.76
N VAL A 145 -3.21 -4.70 -12.44
CA VAL A 145 -2.13 -3.90 -11.86
C VAL A 145 -2.62 -2.48 -11.65
N VAL A 146 -2.67 -2.04 -10.41
CA VAL A 146 -3.05 -0.67 -10.02
C VAL A 146 -1.80 0.10 -9.68
N VAL A 147 -1.42 1.04 -10.54
CA VAL A 147 -0.29 1.95 -10.33
C VAL A 147 -0.81 3.27 -9.77
N CYS A 148 -0.48 3.55 -8.50
CA CYS A 148 -0.71 4.85 -7.90
C CYS A 148 0.52 5.74 -8.12
N ASP A 149 0.40 6.69 -9.05
CA ASP A 149 1.45 7.66 -9.38
C ASP A 149 1.39 8.85 -8.42
N ASN A 150 2.32 8.91 -7.49
CA ASN A 150 2.50 10.04 -6.58
C ASN A 150 3.69 10.93 -6.96
N GLY A 151 4.32 10.69 -8.10
CA GLY A 151 5.46 11.46 -8.62
C GLY A 151 6.77 11.21 -7.88
N GLY A 152 7.00 9.99 -7.36
CA GLY A 152 8.29 9.60 -6.79
C GLY A 152 8.22 8.74 -5.53
N PHE A 153 9.18 8.93 -4.64
CA PHE A 153 9.30 8.19 -3.38
C PHE A 153 8.64 8.96 -2.21
N SER A 154 7.33 9.22 -2.29
CA SER A 154 6.62 10.11 -1.36
C SER A 154 6.69 9.64 0.09
N VAL A 155 6.71 8.33 0.37
CA VAL A 155 6.85 7.82 1.75
C VAL A 155 8.24 8.12 2.30
N ILE A 156 9.28 8.05 1.47
CA ILE A 156 10.66 8.39 1.88
C ILE A 156 10.75 9.89 2.16
N ASN A 157 10.16 10.70 1.29
CA ASN A 157 10.07 12.14 1.51
C ASN A 157 9.32 12.49 2.81
N ARG A 158 8.21 11.79 3.09
CA ARG A 158 7.46 11.92 4.34
C ARG A 158 8.31 11.60 5.56
N LEU A 159 9.05 10.47 5.54
CA LEU A 159 9.95 10.08 6.63
C LEU A 159 11.07 11.10 6.84
N GLN A 160 11.66 11.58 5.75
CA GLN A 160 12.72 12.58 5.79
C GLN A 160 12.23 13.87 6.46
N ASN A 161 11.09 14.40 6.04
CA ASN A 161 10.50 15.60 6.61
C ASN A 161 10.06 15.40 8.06
N PHE A 162 9.46 14.25 8.38
CA PHE A 162 9.05 13.89 9.74
C PHE A 162 10.22 13.81 10.73
N LYS A 163 11.43 13.51 10.24
CA LYS A 163 12.65 13.50 11.03
C LYS A 163 13.45 14.82 10.98
N GLY A 164 12.77 15.91 10.62
CA GLY A 164 13.31 17.28 10.67
C GLY A 164 14.17 17.69 9.49
N SER A 165 14.31 16.85 8.45
CA SER A 165 15.01 17.20 7.23
C SER A 165 14.11 17.92 6.23
N VAL A 166 14.68 18.39 5.12
CA VAL A 166 13.96 18.96 3.98
C VAL A 166 13.80 17.94 2.88
N SER A 167 12.80 18.12 2.01
CA SER A 167 12.66 17.32 0.79
C SER A 167 13.94 17.37 -0.04
N PHE A 168 14.40 16.22 -0.51
CA PHE A 168 15.63 16.12 -1.28
C PHE A 168 15.59 14.93 -2.23
N ASN A 169 15.47 15.18 -3.52
CA ASN A 169 15.51 14.20 -4.61
C ASN A 169 14.58 12.99 -4.48
N ASN A 170 13.52 13.07 -3.68
CA ASN A 170 12.55 12.01 -3.51
C ASN A 170 11.31 12.19 -4.38
N GLN A 171 11.09 13.38 -4.87
CA GLN A 171 9.97 13.74 -5.72
C GLN A 171 10.46 14.16 -7.09
N ILE A 172 9.68 13.88 -8.12
CA ILE A 172 9.94 14.37 -9.48
C ILE A 172 10.10 15.91 -9.49
N THR A 173 9.30 16.60 -8.66
CA THR A 173 9.37 18.05 -8.50
C THR A 173 10.66 18.58 -7.85
N ASP A 174 11.41 17.71 -7.16
CA ASP A 174 12.71 18.06 -6.58
C ASP A 174 13.85 17.88 -7.59
N SER A 175 13.56 17.36 -8.79
CA SER A 175 14.57 17.15 -9.82
C SER A 175 15.06 18.47 -10.42
N LYS A 176 16.32 18.47 -10.88
CA LYS A 176 16.97 19.64 -11.49
C LYS A 176 16.80 19.71 -13.00
N VAL A 177 15.75 19.09 -13.53
CA VAL A 177 15.45 19.14 -14.96
C VAL A 177 14.62 20.38 -15.30
N GLU A 178 14.86 20.98 -16.47
CA GLU A 178 14.10 22.13 -16.91
C GLU A 178 12.62 21.80 -17.17
N ARG A 179 12.37 20.57 -17.61
CA ARG A 179 11.03 20.05 -17.86
C ARG A 179 10.86 18.71 -17.16
N VAL A 180 9.84 18.61 -16.33
CA VAL A 180 9.47 17.36 -15.67
C VAL A 180 8.75 16.46 -16.68
N GLU A 181 9.27 15.26 -16.90
CA GLU A 181 8.64 14.22 -17.72
C GLU A 181 8.04 13.15 -16.79
N TYR A 182 6.77 12.89 -16.97
CA TYR A 182 6.06 11.83 -16.27
C TYR A 182 6.06 10.55 -17.10
N VAL A 183 6.19 9.41 -16.43
CA VAL A 183 6.15 8.10 -17.12
C VAL A 183 4.72 7.80 -17.55
N ASP A 184 4.56 7.41 -18.81
CA ASP A 184 3.30 6.83 -19.30
C ASP A 184 3.29 5.31 -18.99
N PHE A 185 2.80 4.96 -17.81
CA PHE A 185 2.73 3.57 -17.35
C PHE A 185 1.83 2.71 -18.23
N VAL A 186 0.80 3.30 -18.80
CA VAL A 186 -0.16 2.61 -19.67
C VAL A 186 0.51 2.22 -20.99
N GLN A 187 1.20 3.15 -21.63
CA GLN A 187 1.94 2.86 -22.87
C GLN A 187 3.08 1.88 -22.62
N HIS A 188 3.74 2.00 -21.49
CA HIS A 188 4.78 1.06 -21.10
C HIS A 188 4.22 -0.37 -20.95
N ALA A 189 3.11 -0.57 -20.25
CA ALA A 189 2.46 -1.87 -20.12
C ALA A 189 1.94 -2.40 -21.48
N LYS A 190 1.37 -1.53 -22.31
CA LYS A 190 0.91 -1.88 -23.67
C LYS A 190 2.06 -2.33 -24.56
N SER A 191 3.26 -1.75 -24.44
CA SER A 191 4.45 -2.20 -25.18
C SER A 191 4.86 -3.63 -24.86
N MET A 192 4.46 -4.14 -23.68
CA MET A 192 4.66 -5.53 -23.25
C MET A 192 3.45 -6.43 -23.53
N GLY A 193 2.46 -5.96 -24.29
CA GLY A 193 1.28 -6.73 -24.69
C GLY A 193 0.14 -6.74 -23.67
N ALA A 194 0.25 -6.04 -22.54
CA ALA A 194 -0.85 -5.84 -21.61
C ALA A 194 -1.89 -4.84 -22.16
N LEU A 195 -3.07 -4.83 -21.57
CA LEU A 195 -4.05 -3.77 -21.73
C LEU A 195 -3.86 -2.71 -20.63
N GLY A 196 -4.51 -1.58 -20.77
CA GLY A 196 -4.52 -0.59 -19.69
C GLY A 196 -5.07 0.76 -20.09
N GLU A 197 -5.37 1.54 -19.07
CA GLU A 197 -5.87 2.91 -19.18
C GLU A 197 -5.41 3.76 -18.00
N GLN A 198 -5.31 5.06 -18.25
CA GLN A 198 -5.09 6.06 -17.23
C GLN A 198 -6.42 6.67 -16.84
N VAL A 199 -6.64 6.86 -15.55
CA VAL A 199 -7.86 7.44 -14.98
C VAL A 199 -7.48 8.59 -14.04
N GLU A 200 -8.42 9.52 -13.82
CA GLU A 200 -8.20 10.71 -12.99
C GLU A 200 -9.10 10.72 -11.75
N THR A 201 -10.26 10.08 -11.83
CA THR A 201 -11.26 10.07 -10.76
C THR A 201 -11.49 8.68 -10.19
N ILE A 202 -12.10 8.62 -9.02
CA ILE A 202 -12.49 7.35 -8.39
C ILE A 202 -13.59 6.64 -9.19
N GLU A 203 -14.50 7.38 -9.79
CA GLU A 203 -15.55 6.80 -10.64
C GLU A 203 -14.94 6.12 -11.88
N GLU A 204 -14.05 6.83 -12.58
CA GLU A 204 -13.32 6.26 -13.72
C GLU A 204 -12.48 5.03 -13.31
N PHE A 205 -11.89 5.05 -12.09
CA PHE A 205 -11.15 3.90 -11.56
C PHE A 205 -12.06 2.68 -11.38
N GLU A 206 -13.24 2.84 -10.79
CA GLU A 206 -14.19 1.74 -10.61
C GLU A 206 -14.67 1.16 -11.96
N GLU A 207 -14.92 2.01 -12.94
CA GLU A 207 -15.27 1.58 -14.29
C GLU A 207 -14.10 0.84 -14.98
N ALA A 208 -12.87 1.38 -14.87
CA ALA A 208 -11.66 0.75 -15.42
C ALA A 208 -11.43 -0.62 -14.77
N PHE A 209 -11.65 -0.72 -13.46
CA PHE A 209 -11.54 -1.97 -12.73
C PHE A 209 -12.55 -3.02 -13.22
N ALA A 210 -13.79 -2.61 -13.48
CA ALA A 210 -14.80 -3.49 -14.06
C ALA A 210 -14.42 -3.98 -15.48
N ARG A 211 -13.73 -3.15 -16.28
CA ARG A 211 -13.15 -3.56 -17.56
C ARG A 211 -11.99 -4.54 -17.38
N ALA A 212 -11.09 -4.26 -16.43
CA ALA A 212 -9.94 -5.12 -16.10
C ALA A 212 -10.39 -6.53 -15.65
N LYS A 213 -11.46 -6.62 -14.85
CA LYS A 213 -12.03 -7.92 -14.46
C LYS A 213 -12.48 -8.77 -15.66
N LYS A 214 -12.97 -8.15 -16.72
CA LYS A 214 -13.45 -8.81 -17.95
C LYS A 214 -12.36 -9.05 -19.00
N ALA A 215 -11.18 -8.47 -18.80
CA ALA A 215 -10.09 -8.59 -19.75
C ALA A 215 -9.54 -10.02 -19.83
N ASP A 216 -9.01 -10.38 -21.00
CA ASP A 216 -8.45 -11.70 -21.29
C ASP A 216 -6.94 -11.81 -20.95
N ARG A 217 -6.32 -10.73 -20.54
CA ARG A 217 -4.89 -10.63 -20.21
C ARG A 217 -4.64 -9.56 -19.17
N THR A 218 -3.40 -9.45 -18.72
CA THR A 218 -2.97 -8.44 -17.76
C THR A 218 -3.42 -7.05 -18.17
N TYR A 219 -4.00 -6.35 -17.18
CA TYR A 219 -4.59 -5.02 -17.35
C TYR A 219 -4.02 -4.06 -16.32
N LEU A 220 -3.45 -2.93 -16.78
CA LEU A 220 -2.90 -1.92 -15.91
C LEU A 220 -3.83 -0.71 -15.83
N ILE A 221 -4.14 -0.28 -14.61
CA ILE A 221 -4.86 0.96 -14.31
C ILE A 221 -3.87 1.91 -13.64
N SER A 222 -3.59 3.05 -14.29
CA SER A 222 -2.76 4.10 -13.72
C SER A 222 -3.63 5.24 -13.22
N ILE A 223 -3.41 5.65 -11.98
CA ILE A 223 -4.11 6.79 -11.39
C ILE A 223 -3.12 7.69 -10.66
N ARG A 224 -3.17 9.00 -10.95
CA ARG A 224 -2.40 9.98 -10.21
C ARG A 224 -3.06 10.25 -8.88
N ILE A 225 -2.26 10.31 -7.81
CA ILE A 225 -2.76 10.50 -6.46
C ILE A 225 -2.10 11.69 -5.75
N GLU A 226 -2.78 12.20 -4.70
CA GLU A 226 -2.22 13.22 -3.81
C GLU A 226 -1.08 12.62 -2.97
N GLN A 227 0.11 13.19 -3.11
CA GLN A 227 1.33 12.65 -2.53
C GLN A 227 1.50 12.88 -1.02
N HIS A 228 0.73 13.81 -0.43
CA HIS A 228 0.90 14.23 0.96
C HIS A 228 -0.29 13.86 1.87
N GLN A 229 -1.33 13.26 1.31
CA GLN A 229 -2.50 12.84 2.07
C GLN A 229 -2.40 11.37 2.49
N TRP A 230 -2.38 11.14 3.80
CA TRP A 230 -2.23 9.83 4.42
C TRP A 230 -3.34 9.56 5.43
N THR A 231 -3.78 8.31 5.52
CA THR A 231 -4.68 7.88 6.59
C THR A 231 -3.97 7.99 7.95
N PRO A 232 -4.60 8.57 8.97
CA PRO A 232 -4.01 8.68 10.31
C PRO A 232 -3.78 7.32 10.97
N GLY A 233 -3.24 7.30 12.19
CA GLY A 233 -3.06 6.08 12.97
C GLY A 233 -1.68 5.44 12.81
N ASP A 234 -0.65 6.22 12.45
CA ASP A 234 0.72 5.74 12.47
C ASP A 234 1.18 5.50 13.92
N ALA A 235 1.86 4.38 14.15
CA ALA A 235 2.54 4.11 15.40
C ALA A 235 3.95 4.70 15.40
N TRP A 236 4.46 5.00 16.59
CA TRP A 236 5.88 5.29 16.72
C TRP A 236 6.71 4.04 16.40
N TRP A 237 7.80 4.23 15.69
CA TRP A 237 8.76 3.19 15.35
C TRP A 237 10.18 3.74 15.37
N ASP A 238 11.15 2.87 15.61
CA ASP A 238 12.55 3.23 15.79
C ASP A 238 13.21 3.53 14.45
N VAL A 239 13.06 4.75 13.98
CA VAL A 239 13.75 5.26 12.77
C VAL A 239 14.88 6.16 13.19
N GLY A 240 16.10 5.80 12.79
CA GLY A 240 17.29 6.55 13.14
C GLY A 240 17.21 8.03 12.74
N VAL A 241 17.69 8.88 13.64
CA VAL A 241 17.83 10.33 13.42
C VAL A 241 19.31 10.67 13.54
N PRO A 242 19.87 11.55 12.69
CA PRO A 242 21.28 11.97 12.80
C PRO A 242 21.63 12.46 14.21
N GLU A 243 22.79 12.05 14.72
CA GLU A 243 23.28 12.46 16.04
C GLU A 243 23.80 13.90 16.03
N VAL A 244 24.28 14.35 14.89
CA VAL A 244 24.86 15.67 14.70
C VAL A 244 24.17 16.37 13.55
N SER A 245 23.65 17.57 13.82
CA SER A 245 23.04 18.42 12.81
C SER A 245 23.01 19.89 13.27
N ASP A 246 23.22 20.81 12.33
CA ASP A 246 23.05 22.24 12.56
C ASP A 246 21.56 22.65 12.52
N ARG A 247 20.67 21.80 12.03
CA ARG A 247 19.24 22.07 11.95
C ARG A 247 18.55 21.82 13.31
N ALA A 248 17.79 22.80 13.76
CA ALA A 248 17.05 22.72 15.03
C ALA A 248 15.98 21.60 14.97
N GLU A 249 15.33 21.44 13.83
CA GLU A 249 14.27 20.43 13.62
C GLU A 249 14.81 19.00 13.72
N ILE A 250 16.05 18.76 13.25
CA ILE A 250 16.68 17.45 13.37
C ILE A 250 17.10 17.18 14.82
N ARG A 251 17.62 18.21 15.53
CA ARG A 251 17.93 18.05 16.97
C ARG A 251 16.68 17.72 17.78
N GLN A 252 15.58 18.42 17.54
CA GLN A 252 14.29 18.11 18.19
C GLN A 252 13.83 16.69 17.87
N ALA A 253 13.88 16.27 16.59
CA ALA A 253 13.52 14.91 16.19
C ALA A 253 14.43 13.85 16.86
N ARG A 254 15.70 14.19 17.14
CA ARG A 254 16.61 13.32 17.89
C ARG A 254 16.20 13.18 19.36
N ASP A 255 15.81 14.27 19.99
CA ASP A 255 15.33 14.27 21.38
C ASP A 255 14.04 13.44 21.48
N ASP A 256 13.06 13.67 20.58
CA ASP A 256 11.83 12.90 20.50
C ASP A 256 12.07 11.39 20.27
N HIS A 257 13.05 11.06 19.42
CA HIS A 257 13.46 9.68 19.18
C HIS A 257 14.02 9.02 20.46
N SER A 258 14.88 9.72 21.17
CA SER A 258 15.49 9.23 22.41
C SER A 258 14.43 9.00 23.51
N GLU A 259 13.47 9.92 23.64
CA GLU A 259 12.32 9.75 24.54
C GLU A 259 11.43 8.58 24.14
N GLY A 260 11.21 8.39 22.85
CA GLY A 260 10.43 7.26 22.31
C GLY A 260 11.09 5.92 22.64
N GLN A 261 12.43 5.82 22.49
CA GLN A 261 13.18 4.62 22.85
C GLN A 261 13.03 4.24 24.33
N LEU A 262 12.99 5.23 25.23
CA LEU A 262 12.77 4.97 26.66
C LEU A 262 11.38 4.41 26.98
N LYS A 263 10.40 4.63 26.11
CA LYS A 263 9.02 4.15 26.24
C LYS A 263 8.77 2.80 25.56
N GLN A 264 9.75 2.31 24.80
CA GLN A 264 9.62 1.00 24.14
C GLN A 264 9.52 -0.13 25.17
N ARG A 265 8.71 -1.14 24.83
CA ARG A 265 8.78 -2.41 25.55
C ARG A 265 10.14 -3.05 25.32
N VAL A 266 10.87 -3.28 26.38
CA VAL A 266 12.02 -4.17 26.34
C VAL A 266 11.47 -5.58 26.15
N GLY A 267 11.90 -6.26 25.09
CA GLY A 267 11.51 -7.66 24.85
C GLY A 267 11.90 -8.52 26.05
N ILE A 268 11.07 -9.52 26.33
CA ILE A 268 11.33 -10.52 27.38
C ILE A 268 12.39 -11.50 26.86
#